data_b7ec9dc393bd6686f2b0ff2ef41dbba5
#
_entry.id   b7ec9dc393bd6686f2b0ff2ef41dbba5
#
_cell.length_a   1.000
_cell.length_b   1.000
_cell.length_c   1.000
_cell.angle_alpha   90.00
_cell.angle_beta   90.00
_cell.angle_gamma   90.00
#
_symmetry.space_group_name_H-M   'P 1'
#
loop_
_entity.id
_entity.type
_entity.pdbx_description
1 polymer ?
#
loop_
_entity_poly.entity_id
_entity_poly.type
_entity_poly.pdbx_seq_one_letter_code
_entity_poly.pdbx_strand_id
1 'polypeptide(L)'
;MGPKVQTDEFIIDLDSPNWRSDPTGTVLGWDSLGAGAAPVSFGAQSGRFRSIEGNWAAVLVDDHSLTLVSDVVRSHALLYARVGSKWVVTDSTKKLRRYFPHWELDTQSAKVFEIMGFALNERTLVRGVSATEAASLVRLPLDGDTAEITFWGVPLYADEGIADPEVFSRSYTAALDAAFTSLLEQTGDRQLVVPLSGGLDSRLIATWLKKLDAPNVLAFTYGRESSAEASIAQTIADSLDIEFVFVPMDVHNVKAKWFAEGADGFREDTWKASALPHIQDWYALTWLKDNELVADDAVFLPGHTPVGMMHNTELLEGTPDGPAVAEALLNHHTLNPAEKPKLEKSAEFRRAIKRAFEQVPAGRRRVQNTVEWFNCRERQAKYINNSMGAYEHFGWSWALPLFWPDPLQTWLSGAEELTAERKWYRDFVDNAYATQTGEPIPQDYFLPPAESSRIPMRDQIVQFSRKTGLNRLISRAWALKVENRHPLALEAFVNADSPPELFVKLAKHRSLMRVWAGQFLENKWGSKTQALVPPKSVAEGGASMRPGDPSALAKPR
;
A
#
# COMPACT_ATOMS: atom_id res chain seq x y z
N MET A 1 19.39 -10.91 9.75
CA MET A 1 19.07 -11.97 8.74
C MET A 1 18.00 -12.85 9.35
N GLY A 2 16.92 -13.04 8.63
CA GLY A 2 15.81 -13.91 9.03
C GLY A 2 16.18 -15.40 9.00
N PRO A 3 15.26 -16.27 9.44
CA PRO A 3 15.49 -17.72 9.54
C PRO A 3 15.62 -18.36 8.15
N LYS A 4 16.42 -19.44 8.11
CA LYS A 4 16.52 -20.31 6.95
C LYS A 4 16.26 -21.76 7.37
N VAL A 5 15.26 -22.41 6.74
CA VAL A 5 14.93 -23.82 6.92
C VAL A 5 14.97 -24.51 5.55
N GLN A 6 15.57 -25.66 5.45
CA GLN A 6 15.67 -26.40 4.19
C GLN A 6 15.52 -27.90 4.43
N THR A 7 14.68 -28.52 3.64
CA THR A 7 14.47 -29.99 3.57
C THR A 7 14.60 -30.49 2.14
N ASP A 8 14.24 -31.75 1.91
CA ASP A 8 14.18 -32.30 0.55
C ASP A 8 12.96 -31.80 -0.24
N GLU A 9 11.89 -31.32 0.45
CA GLU A 9 10.65 -30.88 -0.16
C GLU A 9 10.52 -29.34 -0.26
N PHE A 10 11.21 -28.59 0.63
CA PHE A 10 11.07 -27.13 0.64
C PHE A 10 12.32 -26.38 1.10
N ILE A 11 12.34 -25.08 0.77
CA ILE A 11 13.31 -24.09 1.25
C ILE A 11 12.52 -22.86 1.72
N ILE A 12 12.68 -22.49 2.99
CA ILE A 12 12.24 -21.23 3.54
C ILE A 12 13.50 -20.39 3.78
N ASP A 13 13.65 -19.26 3.09
CA ASP A 13 14.82 -18.37 3.21
C ASP A 13 14.33 -16.91 3.36
N LEU A 14 14.08 -16.50 4.60
CA LEU A 14 13.50 -15.21 4.97
C LEU A 14 14.58 -14.19 5.30
N ASP A 15 14.41 -12.93 4.90
CA ASP A 15 15.41 -11.87 5.00
C ASP A 15 15.18 -10.94 6.17
N SER A 16 13.93 -10.56 6.44
CA SER A 16 13.59 -9.62 7.50
C SER A 16 14.08 -10.11 8.87
N PRO A 17 14.70 -9.23 9.68
CA PRO A 17 15.11 -9.58 11.04
C PRO A 17 13.94 -9.75 12.02
N ASN A 18 12.74 -9.37 11.61
CA ASN A 18 11.54 -9.42 12.46
C ASN A 18 10.86 -10.80 12.49
N TRP A 19 11.37 -11.78 11.75
CA TRP A 19 10.90 -13.15 11.85
C TRP A 19 11.34 -13.81 13.14
N ARG A 20 10.41 -14.51 13.79
CA ARG A 20 10.66 -15.33 14.98
C ARG A 20 10.08 -16.74 14.76
N SER A 21 10.76 -17.73 15.31
CA SER A 21 10.28 -19.12 15.34
C SER A 21 9.68 -19.42 16.70
N ASP A 22 8.61 -20.21 16.70
CA ASP A 22 8.14 -20.84 17.92
C ASP A 22 9.15 -21.90 18.42
N PRO A 23 9.04 -22.39 19.67
CA PRO A 23 9.98 -23.37 20.22
C PRO A 23 10.02 -24.70 19.46
N THR A 24 8.96 -25.05 18.75
CA THR A 24 8.88 -26.29 17.97
C THR A 24 9.46 -26.15 16.56
N GLY A 25 9.65 -24.93 16.07
CA GLY A 25 10.08 -24.65 14.69
C GLY A 25 8.98 -24.84 13.66
N THR A 26 7.74 -25.08 14.09
CA THR A 26 6.59 -25.30 13.20
C THR A 26 5.87 -24.02 12.81
N VAL A 27 6.14 -22.91 13.52
CA VAL A 27 5.56 -21.59 13.26
C VAL A 27 6.67 -20.56 13.13
N LEU A 28 6.70 -19.88 11.99
CA LEU A 28 7.51 -18.66 11.79
C LEU A 28 6.55 -17.47 11.72
N GLY A 29 6.65 -16.54 12.67
CA GLY A 29 5.85 -15.32 12.70
C GLY A 29 6.69 -14.09 12.41
N TRP A 30 6.14 -13.15 11.68
CA TRP A 30 6.69 -11.82 11.42
C TRP A 30 5.76 -10.75 11.99
N ASP A 31 6.36 -9.71 12.57
CA ASP A 31 5.64 -8.56 13.11
C ASP A 31 6.35 -7.26 12.73
N SER A 32 5.60 -6.22 12.38
CA SER A 32 6.16 -4.94 11.92
C SER A 32 6.86 -4.14 13.02
N LEU A 33 6.49 -4.35 14.27
CA LEU A 33 7.11 -3.69 15.43
C LEU A 33 8.40 -4.37 15.87
N GLY A 34 8.60 -5.63 15.45
CA GLY A 34 9.76 -6.42 15.87
C GLY A 34 9.76 -6.75 17.37
N ALA A 35 8.68 -6.51 18.08
CA ALA A 35 8.57 -6.56 19.54
C ALA A 35 8.60 -7.96 20.16
N GLY A 36 8.89 -9.00 19.41
CA GLY A 36 9.33 -10.28 19.95
C GLY A 36 8.27 -11.26 20.46
N ALA A 37 7.01 -10.94 20.40
CA ALA A 37 5.98 -11.95 20.49
C ALA A 37 5.70 -12.46 19.06
N ALA A 38 6.43 -13.49 18.62
CA ALA A 38 5.86 -14.30 17.55
C ALA A 38 4.42 -14.57 17.97
N PRO A 39 3.43 -14.42 17.06
CA PRO A 39 2.07 -14.76 17.40
C PRO A 39 2.04 -16.23 17.76
N VAL A 40 2.31 -16.53 19.02
CA VAL A 40 2.53 -17.88 19.57
C VAL A 40 1.28 -18.76 19.48
N SER A 41 0.19 -18.17 18.99
CA SER A 41 -1.10 -18.87 18.93
C SER A 41 -1.67 -19.02 17.52
N PHE A 42 -0.86 -19.11 16.49
CA PHE A 42 -1.31 -19.57 15.17
C PHE A 42 -1.68 -21.07 15.16
N GLY A 43 -2.01 -21.63 16.31
CA GLY A 43 -2.54 -22.98 16.35
C GLY A 43 -3.78 -23.10 15.48
N ALA A 44 -3.72 -23.96 14.53
CA ALA A 44 -4.66 -24.69 13.67
C ALA A 44 -6.17 -24.30 13.61
N GLN A 45 -6.60 -23.11 14.04
CA GLN A 45 -7.99 -22.69 14.01
C GLN A 45 -8.13 -21.42 13.17
N SER A 46 -8.62 -21.59 11.95
CA SER A 46 -8.92 -20.54 10.97
C SER A 46 -9.81 -19.38 11.49
N GLY A 47 -10.44 -19.50 12.64
CA GLY A 47 -11.26 -18.46 13.26
C GLY A 47 -10.48 -17.40 14.05
N ARG A 48 -9.22 -17.62 14.38
CA ARG A 48 -8.45 -16.72 15.25
C ARG A 48 -7.66 -15.62 14.54
N PHE A 49 -7.41 -15.74 13.25
CA PHE A 49 -6.66 -14.72 12.50
C PHE A 49 -7.31 -13.34 12.55
N ARG A 50 -8.63 -13.27 12.65
CA ARG A 50 -9.40 -12.01 12.71
C ARG A 50 -9.19 -11.21 13.99
N SER A 51 -8.71 -11.82 15.05
CA SER A 51 -8.49 -11.19 16.36
C SER A 51 -7.01 -10.94 16.67
N ILE A 52 -6.11 -11.23 15.74
CA ILE A 52 -4.69 -10.95 15.93
C ILE A 52 -4.43 -9.48 15.69
N GLU A 53 -4.03 -8.78 16.72
CA GLU A 53 -3.60 -7.39 16.62
C GLU A 53 -2.24 -7.26 15.94
N GLY A 54 -1.94 -6.06 15.47
CA GLY A 54 -0.68 -5.78 14.82
C GLY A 54 -0.72 -5.95 13.31
N ASN A 55 0.44 -5.80 12.71
CA ASN A 55 0.73 -5.98 11.30
C ASN A 55 1.67 -7.18 11.16
N TRP A 56 1.20 -8.27 10.59
CA TRP A 56 1.85 -9.56 10.72
C TRP A 56 1.78 -10.45 9.48
N ALA A 57 2.65 -11.45 9.44
CA ALA A 57 2.60 -12.57 8.50
C ALA A 57 3.09 -13.84 9.19
N ALA A 58 2.75 -15.02 8.67
CA ALA A 58 3.23 -16.27 9.22
C ALA A 58 3.51 -17.33 8.15
N VAL A 59 4.41 -18.26 8.49
CA VAL A 59 4.63 -19.53 7.78
C VAL A 59 4.41 -20.66 8.78
N LEU A 60 3.46 -21.52 8.50
CA LEU A 60 3.17 -22.71 9.29
C LEU A 60 3.74 -23.92 8.54
N VAL A 61 4.46 -24.77 9.25
CA VAL A 61 5.10 -25.98 8.71
C VAL A 61 4.45 -27.19 9.35
N ASP A 62 3.89 -28.07 8.55
CA ASP A 62 3.41 -29.38 8.98
C ASP A 62 4.02 -30.51 8.11
N ASP A 63 3.75 -31.76 8.45
CA ASP A 63 4.32 -32.93 7.78
C ASP A 63 3.90 -33.06 6.31
N HIS A 64 2.90 -32.32 5.87
CA HIS A 64 2.30 -32.47 4.54
C HIS A 64 2.29 -31.17 3.70
N SER A 65 2.48 -30.03 4.35
CA SER A 65 2.35 -28.74 3.68
C SER A 65 3.10 -27.59 4.37
N LEU A 66 3.39 -26.54 3.59
CA LEU A 66 3.63 -25.21 4.13
C LEU A 66 2.36 -24.37 3.96
N THR A 67 1.97 -23.65 4.99
CA THR A 67 0.86 -22.70 4.90
C THR A 67 1.38 -21.29 5.16
N LEU A 68 1.29 -20.44 4.13
CA LEU A 68 1.65 -19.03 4.20
C LEU A 68 0.41 -18.23 4.58
N VAL A 69 0.51 -17.37 5.58
CA VAL A 69 -0.60 -16.58 6.09
C VAL A 69 -0.26 -15.09 6.01
N SER A 70 -1.16 -14.31 5.45
CA SER A 70 -1.08 -12.85 5.44
C SER A 70 -2.21 -12.24 6.25
N ASP A 71 -1.93 -11.14 6.93
CA ASP A 71 -2.95 -10.32 7.57
C ASP A 71 -3.89 -9.62 6.58
N VAL A 72 -4.85 -8.86 7.09
CA VAL A 72 -5.94 -8.23 6.33
C VAL A 72 -5.46 -7.22 5.28
N VAL A 73 -4.27 -6.67 5.43
CA VAL A 73 -3.67 -5.67 4.52
C VAL A 73 -2.38 -6.14 3.85
N ARG A 74 -2.01 -7.43 4.00
CA ARG A 74 -0.77 -7.97 3.46
C ARG A 74 0.45 -7.17 3.93
N SER A 75 0.58 -7.02 5.21
CA SER A 75 1.66 -6.24 5.83
C SER A 75 3.05 -6.71 5.42
N HIS A 76 3.23 -8.00 5.26
CA HIS A 76 4.48 -8.58 4.79
C HIS A 76 4.24 -9.61 3.68
N ALA A 77 4.71 -9.31 2.49
CA ALA A 77 4.52 -10.17 1.32
C ALA A 77 5.49 -11.36 1.33
N LEU A 78 4.95 -12.57 1.23
CA LEU A 78 5.72 -13.78 0.99
C LEU A 78 5.66 -14.16 -0.48
N LEU A 79 6.83 -14.39 -1.07
CA LEU A 79 7.02 -14.90 -2.42
C LEU A 79 7.16 -16.42 -2.36
N TYR A 80 6.53 -17.12 -3.27
CA TYR A 80 6.64 -18.58 -3.34
C TYR A 80 6.68 -19.08 -4.78
N ALA A 81 7.38 -20.17 -4.98
CA ALA A 81 7.53 -20.78 -6.28
C ALA A 81 7.93 -22.26 -6.18
N ARG A 82 7.64 -23.02 -7.22
CA ARG A 82 8.15 -24.39 -7.38
C ARG A 82 9.47 -24.37 -8.16
N VAL A 83 10.53 -24.90 -7.56
CA VAL A 83 11.86 -25.03 -8.19
C VAL A 83 12.29 -26.49 -8.16
N GLY A 84 12.24 -27.15 -9.30
CA GLY A 84 12.37 -28.60 -9.35
C GLY A 84 11.26 -29.28 -8.53
N SER A 85 11.65 -30.14 -7.60
CA SER A 85 10.74 -30.83 -6.68
C SER A 85 10.46 -30.06 -5.38
N LYS A 86 11.01 -28.84 -5.19
CA LYS A 86 10.92 -28.12 -3.91
C LYS A 86 10.06 -26.88 -4.00
N TRP A 87 9.31 -26.59 -2.95
CA TRP A 87 8.77 -25.25 -2.73
C TRP A 87 9.85 -24.33 -2.19
N VAL A 88 9.94 -23.12 -2.75
CA VAL A 88 10.79 -22.05 -2.25
C VAL A 88 9.90 -20.93 -1.76
N VAL A 89 10.10 -20.51 -0.51
CA VAL A 89 9.40 -19.41 0.16
C VAL A 89 10.41 -18.38 0.63
N THR A 90 10.19 -17.11 0.29
CA THR A 90 11.04 -16.00 0.73
C THR A 90 10.23 -14.69 0.81
N ASP A 91 10.71 -13.72 1.56
CA ASP A 91 10.19 -12.35 1.61
C ASP A 91 11.08 -11.34 0.85
N SER A 92 12.11 -11.83 0.16
CA SER A 92 13.16 -11.02 -0.46
C SER A 92 13.40 -11.40 -1.92
N THR A 93 13.32 -10.42 -2.80
CA THR A 93 13.67 -10.61 -4.22
C THR A 93 15.17 -10.90 -4.40
N LYS A 94 16.04 -10.36 -3.53
CA LYS A 94 17.47 -10.68 -3.51
C LYS A 94 17.72 -12.17 -3.23
N LYS A 95 17.00 -12.72 -2.24
CA LYS A 95 17.11 -14.15 -1.90
C LYS A 95 16.46 -15.02 -2.97
N LEU A 96 15.34 -14.59 -3.55
CA LEU A 96 14.68 -15.29 -4.64
C LEU A 96 15.62 -15.54 -5.83
N ARG A 97 16.50 -14.59 -6.16
CA ARG A 97 17.50 -14.73 -7.25
C ARG A 97 18.45 -15.91 -7.08
N ARG A 98 18.71 -16.36 -5.85
CA ARG A 98 19.55 -17.53 -5.58
C ARG A 98 18.94 -18.81 -6.12
N TYR A 99 17.61 -18.87 -6.15
CA TYR A 99 16.82 -20.03 -6.58
C TYR A 99 16.29 -19.88 -8.01
N PHE A 100 16.18 -18.63 -8.48
CA PHE A 100 15.78 -18.24 -9.83
C PHE A 100 16.84 -17.31 -10.46
N PRO A 101 17.98 -17.84 -10.89
CA PRO A 101 19.07 -17.00 -11.43
C PRO A 101 18.68 -16.34 -12.76
N HIS A 102 17.80 -16.96 -13.52
CA HIS A 102 17.30 -16.46 -14.81
C HIS A 102 15.80 -16.17 -14.73
N TRP A 103 15.46 -14.91 -14.59
CA TRP A 103 14.08 -14.49 -14.55
C TRP A 103 13.51 -14.26 -15.93
N GLU A 104 12.30 -14.74 -16.14
CA GLU A 104 11.49 -14.34 -17.28
C GLU A 104 10.39 -13.37 -16.82
N LEU A 105 10.22 -12.27 -17.58
CA LEU A 105 9.14 -11.33 -17.32
C LEU A 105 7.78 -12.00 -17.60
N ASP A 106 6.88 -11.98 -16.63
CA ASP A 106 5.50 -12.32 -16.87
C ASP A 106 4.83 -11.20 -17.66
N THR A 107 4.64 -11.43 -18.96
CA THR A 107 4.14 -10.40 -19.88
C THR A 107 2.70 -9.98 -19.62
N GLN A 108 1.89 -10.83 -19.01
CA GLN A 108 0.51 -10.49 -18.64
C GLN A 108 0.53 -9.55 -17.41
N SER A 109 1.27 -9.92 -16.39
CA SER A 109 1.47 -9.06 -15.20
C SER A 109 2.12 -7.73 -15.57
N ALA A 110 3.11 -7.72 -16.46
CA ALA A 110 3.78 -6.50 -16.90
C ALA A 110 2.83 -5.52 -17.60
N LYS A 111 1.89 -6.01 -18.42
CA LYS A 111 0.87 -5.14 -19.05
C LYS A 111 -0.05 -4.48 -18.03
N VAL A 112 -0.47 -5.24 -17.02
CA VAL A 112 -1.31 -4.71 -15.93
C VAL A 112 -0.51 -3.74 -15.06
N PHE A 113 0.68 -4.14 -14.65
CA PHE A 113 1.59 -3.32 -13.87
C PHE A 113 1.89 -1.97 -14.53
N GLU A 114 2.13 -1.94 -15.83
CA GLU A 114 2.38 -0.70 -16.58
C GLU A 114 1.20 0.28 -16.49
N ILE A 115 -0.03 -0.22 -16.33
CA ILE A 115 -1.26 0.58 -16.28
C ILE A 115 -1.66 0.94 -14.85
N MET A 116 -1.44 0.04 -13.88
CA MET A 116 -1.90 0.19 -12.49
C MET A 116 -0.78 0.51 -11.49
N GLY A 117 0.47 0.18 -11.81
CA GLY A 117 1.61 0.27 -10.89
C GLY A 117 1.84 -1.00 -10.04
N PHE A 118 1.01 -2.03 -10.20
CA PHE A 118 1.11 -3.30 -9.46
C PHE A 118 0.52 -4.46 -10.27
N ALA A 119 0.96 -5.69 -9.94
CA ALA A 119 0.40 -6.91 -10.49
C ALA A 119 -0.86 -7.33 -9.71
N LEU A 120 -1.83 -7.95 -10.39
CA LEU A 120 -3.10 -8.38 -9.79
C LEU A 120 -3.04 -9.84 -9.30
N ASN A 121 -3.94 -10.18 -8.39
CA ASN A 121 -4.09 -11.49 -7.78
C ASN A 121 -2.78 -11.95 -7.09
N GLU A 122 -2.48 -13.24 -7.08
CA GLU A 122 -1.23 -13.81 -6.56
C GLU A 122 -0.01 -13.60 -7.46
N ARG A 123 -0.19 -12.97 -8.63
CA ARG A 123 0.87 -12.88 -9.65
C ARG A 123 1.94 -11.86 -9.30
N THR A 124 3.12 -12.10 -9.84
CA THR A 124 4.25 -11.18 -9.80
C THR A 124 4.74 -10.82 -11.20
N LEU A 125 5.74 -9.96 -11.30
CA LEU A 125 6.43 -9.66 -12.56
C LEU A 125 7.38 -10.78 -13.00
N VAL A 126 7.64 -11.76 -12.13
CA VAL A 126 8.54 -12.89 -12.41
C VAL A 126 7.69 -14.12 -12.74
N ARG A 127 7.86 -14.65 -13.95
CA ARG A 127 7.13 -15.85 -14.38
C ARG A 127 7.43 -17.03 -13.46
N GLY A 128 6.39 -17.74 -13.02
CA GLY A 128 6.51 -18.89 -12.13
C GLY A 128 6.68 -18.53 -10.65
N VAL A 129 6.70 -17.26 -10.31
CA VAL A 129 6.73 -16.79 -8.92
C VAL A 129 5.39 -16.15 -8.58
N SER A 130 4.83 -16.56 -7.45
CA SER A 130 3.61 -15.99 -6.87
C SER A 130 3.90 -15.29 -5.55
N ALA A 131 2.96 -14.46 -5.09
CA ALA A 131 3.02 -13.77 -3.81
C ALA A 131 1.72 -13.98 -3.03
N THR A 132 1.81 -13.98 -1.70
CA THR A 132 0.61 -13.98 -0.84
C THR A 132 -0.27 -12.76 -1.12
N GLU A 133 -1.56 -12.92 -0.94
CA GLU A 133 -2.57 -11.86 -1.04
C GLU A 133 -3.06 -11.45 0.36
N ALA A 134 -3.73 -10.31 0.47
CA ALA A 134 -4.29 -9.85 1.74
C ALA A 134 -5.35 -10.83 2.27
N ALA A 135 -5.37 -11.05 3.59
CA ALA A 135 -6.27 -11.97 4.29
C ALA A 135 -6.29 -13.39 3.69
N SER A 136 -5.17 -13.88 3.18
CA SER A 136 -5.08 -15.19 2.52
C SER A 136 -4.31 -16.23 3.34
N LEU A 137 -4.69 -17.48 3.08
CA LEU A 137 -3.96 -18.70 3.39
C LEU A 137 -3.52 -19.32 2.06
N VAL A 138 -2.23 -19.53 1.90
CA VAL A 138 -1.66 -20.22 0.74
C VAL A 138 -1.07 -21.53 1.21
N ARG A 139 -1.76 -22.63 0.94
CA ARG A 139 -1.28 -23.97 1.24
C ARG A 139 -0.43 -24.50 0.08
N LEU A 140 0.77 -24.91 0.37
CA LEU A 140 1.76 -25.49 -0.55
C LEU A 140 1.94 -26.98 -0.17
N PRO A 141 1.23 -27.90 -0.84
CA PRO A 141 1.37 -29.34 -0.56
C PRO A 141 2.79 -29.82 -0.85
N LEU A 142 3.41 -30.61 0.05
CA LEU A 142 4.78 -31.09 -0.15
C LEU A 142 4.86 -32.15 -1.26
N ASP A 143 3.80 -32.95 -1.40
CA ASP A 143 3.62 -33.95 -2.45
C ASP A 143 2.99 -33.43 -3.75
N GLY A 144 2.66 -32.12 -3.79
CA GLY A 144 2.01 -31.43 -4.91
C GLY A 144 2.84 -30.34 -5.54
N ASP A 145 2.38 -29.83 -6.66
CA ASP A 145 2.99 -28.74 -7.43
C ASP A 145 2.10 -27.49 -7.56
N THR A 146 0.88 -27.57 -7.01
CA THR A 146 -0.14 -26.51 -7.13
C THR A 146 -0.45 -25.92 -5.75
N ALA A 147 -0.33 -24.61 -5.65
CA ALA A 147 -0.71 -23.87 -4.45
C ALA A 147 -2.24 -23.74 -4.34
N GLU A 148 -2.77 -23.94 -3.16
CA GLU A 148 -4.18 -23.76 -2.82
C GLU A 148 -4.36 -22.43 -2.08
N ILE A 149 -5.18 -21.53 -2.60
CA ILE A 149 -5.39 -20.19 -2.03
C ILE A 149 -6.81 -20.09 -1.49
N THR A 150 -6.93 -19.78 -0.20
CA THR A 150 -8.19 -19.47 0.47
C THR A 150 -8.11 -18.13 1.20
N PHE A 151 -9.26 -17.48 1.42
CA PHE A 151 -9.33 -16.21 2.14
C PHE A 151 -10.00 -16.43 3.50
N TRP A 152 -9.28 -16.16 4.59
CA TRP A 152 -9.78 -16.31 5.95
C TRP A 152 -10.58 -15.08 6.42
N GLY A 153 -10.38 -13.94 5.79
CA GLY A 153 -11.02 -12.69 6.12
C GLY A 153 -11.29 -11.84 4.88
N VAL A 154 -12.51 -11.38 4.75
CA VAL A 154 -12.90 -10.35 3.77
C VAL A 154 -13.46 -9.21 4.59
N PRO A 155 -12.86 -8.00 4.55
CA PRO A 155 -13.43 -6.85 5.22
C PRO A 155 -14.71 -6.44 4.48
N LEU A 156 -15.85 -6.73 5.10
CA LEU A 156 -17.17 -6.47 4.54
C LEU A 156 -17.97 -5.58 5.46
N TYR A 157 -18.58 -4.56 4.91
CA TYR A 157 -19.58 -3.77 5.62
C TYR A 157 -20.82 -4.61 5.92
N ALA A 158 -21.35 -4.47 7.13
CA ALA A 158 -22.59 -5.10 7.52
C ALA A 158 -23.78 -4.58 6.68
N ASP A 159 -24.67 -5.48 6.27
CA ASP A 159 -25.91 -5.08 5.56
C ASP A 159 -26.85 -4.28 6.47
N GLU A 160 -26.93 -4.69 7.74
CA GLU A 160 -27.62 -3.97 8.81
C GLU A 160 -26.58 -3.58 9.85
N GLY A 161 -26.20 -2.32 9.87
CA GLY A 161 -25.15 -1.78 10.73
C GLY A 161 -25.70 -0.86 11.82
N ILE A 162 -24.78 -0.37 12.65
CA ILE A 162 -25.10 0.63 13.68
C ILE A 162 -25.50 1.94 12.97
N ALA A 163 -26.78 2.30 13.07
CA ALA A 163 -27.34 3.51 12.44
C ALA A 163 -27.33 4.74 13.36
N ASP A 164 -27.31 4.54 14.67
CA ASP A 164 -27.24 5.63 15.64
C ASP A 164 -25.81 6.21 15.67
N PRO A 165 -25.63 7.50 15.30
CA PRO A 165 -24.30 8.11 15.21
C PRO A 165 -23.60 8.24 16.56
N GLU A 166 -24.34 8.37 17.67
CA GLU A 166 -23.73 8.46 19.01
C GLU A 166 -23.26 7.08 19.49
N VAL A 167 -24.05 6.02 19.22
CA VAL A 167 -23.65 4.64 19.51
C VAL A 167 -22.40 4.30 18.70
N PHE A 168 -22.40 4.64 17.42
CA PHE A 168 -21.25 4.38 16.54
C PHE A 168 -20.00 5.17 16.99
N SER A 169 -20.16 6.45 17.39
CA SER A 169 -19.06 7.26 17.92
C SER A 169 -18.45 6.64 19.18
N ARG A 170 -19.29 6.20 20.12
CA ARG A 170 -18.80 5.55 21.36
C ARG A 170 -18.07 4.25 21.05
N SER A 171 -18.62 3.42 20.15
CA SER A 171 -18.01 2.15 19.75
C SER A 171 -16.67 2.35 19.06
N TYR A 172 -16.60 3.31 18.12
CA TYR A 172 -15.38 3.60 17.39
C TYR A 172 -14.30 4.23 18.29
N THR A 173 -14.69 5.10 19.23
CA THR A 173 -13.80 5.64 20.25
C THR A 173 -13.21 4.52 21.11
N ALA A 174 -14.03 3.59 21.60
CA ALA A 174 -13.56 2.47 22.40
C ALA A 174 -12.60 1.56 21.63
N ALA A 175 -12.89 1.31 20.36
CA ALA A 175 -12.02 0.53 19.48
C ALA A 175 -10.65 1.20 19.22
N LEU A 176 -10.66 2.52 19.02
CA LEU A 176 -9.42 3.28 18.88
C LEU A 176 -8.64 3.33 20.19
N ASP A 177 -9.33 3.54 21.32
CA ASP A 177 -8.69 3.53 22.64
C ASP A 177 -7.99 2.18 22.89
N ALA A 178 -8.63 1.06 22.61
CA ALA A 178 -8.04 -0.26 22.75
C ALA A 178 -6.81 -0.44 21.85
N ALA A 179 -6.95 -0.14 20.55
CA ALA A 179 -5.87 -0.31 19.60
C ALA A 179 -4.65 0.57 19.89
N PHE A 180 -4.87 1.83 20.24
CA PHE A 180 -3.75 2.74 20.54
C PHE A 180 -3.14 2.46 21.93
N THR A 181 -3.91 2.03 22.91
CA THR A 181 -3.35 1.56 24.20
C THR A 181 -2.45 0.34 23.98
N SER A 182 -2.92 -0.64 23.24
CA SER A 182 -2.11 -1.82 22.89
C SER A 182 -0.85 -1.43 22.08
N LEU A 183 -0.96 -0.47 21.15
CA LEU A 183 0.20 0.06 20.42
C LEU A 183 1.24 0.67 21.37
N LEU A 184 0.82 1.52 22.32
CA LEU A 184 1.71 2.16 23.28
C LEU A 184 2.37 1.14 24.21
N GLU A 185 1.64 0.12 24.67
CA GLU A 185 2.19 -0.99 25.45
C GLU A 185 3.27 -1.76 24.67
N GLN A 186 3.07 -1.99 23.38
CA GLN A 186 4.02 -2.71 22.53
C GLN A 186 5.24 -1.87 22.12
N THR A 187 5.09 -0.56 22.03
CA THR A 187 6.18 0.34 21.62
C THR A 187 6.98 0.89 22.78
N GLY A 188 6.40 0.96 23.99
CA GLY A 188 7.05 1.51 25.17
C GLY A 188 7.52 2.96 24.96
N ASP A 189 8.77 3.26 25.31
CA ASP A 189 9.37 4.60 25.19
C ASP A 189 9.96 4.91 23.80
N ARG A 190 9.76 4.05 22.81
CA ARG A 190 10.23 4.28 21.43
C ARG A 190 9.64 5.55 20.85
N GLN A 191 10.40 6.23 19.99
CA GLN A 191 9.90 7.39 19.27
C GLN A 191 8.79 6.98 18.30
N LEU A 192 7.63 7.65 18.39
CA LEU A 192 6.50 7.49 17.49
C LEU A 192 6.52 8.59 16.42
N VAL A 193 6.63 8.23 15.16
CA VAL A 193 6.79 9.19 14.07
C VAL A 193 5.55 9.20 13.19
N VAL A 194 4.87 10.35 13.10
CA VAL A 194 3.65 10.52 12.34
C VAL A 194 3.93 11.32 11.06
N PRO A 195 3.82 10.71 9.86
CA PRO A 195 3.75 11.45 8.60
C PRO A 195 2.45 12.26 8.58
N LEU A 196 2.50 13.50 9.05
CA LEU A 196 1.33 14.34 9.27
C LEU A 196 1.03 15.14 7.98
N SER A 197 -0.14 14.92 7.43
CA SER A 197 -0.68 15.68 6.30
C SER A 197 -1.81 16.61 6.74
N GLY A 198 -2.33 17.43 5.83
CA GLY A 198 -3.56 18.18 6.07
C GLY A 198 -4.83 17.31 6.13
N GLY A 199 -4.71 15.98 5.92
CA GLY A 199 -5.82 15.03 5.85
C GLY A 199 -6.37 14.59 7.20
N LEU A 200 -7.47 13.83 7.17
CA LEU A 200 -8.18 13.37 8.37
C LEU A 200 -7.44 12.24 9.10
N ASP A 201 -6.86 11.30 8.35
CA ASP A 201 -6.40 10.03 8.91
C ASP A 201 -5.14 10.20 9.77
N SER A 202 -4.14 10.93 9.29
CA SER A 202 -2.93 11.25 10.06
C SER A 202 -3.23 12.19 11.25
N ARG A 203 -4.20 13.09 11.08
CA ARG A 203 -4.72 13.94 12.15
C ARG A 203 -5.37 13.11 13.26
N LEU A 204 -6.20 12.11 12.89
CA LEU A 204 -6.80 11.20 13.86
C LEU A 204 -5.73 10.48 14.69
N ILE A 205 -4.68 9.96 14.02
CA ILE A 205 -3.56 9.30 14.70
C ILE A 205 -2.89 10.26 15.69
N ALA A 206 -2.49 11.46 15.24
CA ALA A 206 -1.86 12.46 16.11
C ALA A 206 -2.76 12.86 17.29
N THR A 207 -4.07 13.03 17.04
CA THR A 207 -5.05 13.33 18.08
C THR A 207 -5.17 12.22 19.12
N TRP A 208 -5.16 10.94 18.69
CA TRP A 208 -5.21 9.80 19.61
C TRP A 208 -3.94 9.63 20.44
N LEU A 209 -2.77 9.85 19.84
CA LEU A 209 -1.51 9.87 20.58
C LEU A 209 -1.52 10.96 21.67
N LYS A 210 -2.01 12.16 21.36
CA LYS A 210 -2.17 13.23 22.35
C LYS A 210 -3.18 12.87 23.43
N LYS A 211 -4.34 12.30 23.07
CA LYS A 211 -5.39 11.87 24.00
C LYS A 211 -4.88 10.88 25.04
N LEU A 212 -3.96 9.99 24.64
CA LEU A 212 -3.41 8.94 25.50
C LEU A 212 -2.05 9.34 26.12
N ASP A 213 -1.68 10.60 26.04
CA ASP A 213 -0.41 11.13 26.57
C ASP A 213 0.82 10.31 26.10
N ALA A 214 0.81 9.91 24.80
CA ALA A 214 1.90 9.14 24.23
C ALA A 214 3.25 9.88 24.38
N PRO A 215 4.29 9.22 24.90
CA PRO A 215 5.60 9.84 25.02
C PRO A 215 6.28 9.93 23.65
N ASN A 216 7.23 10.86 23.50
CA ASN A 216 8.21 10.92 22.41
C ASN A 216 7.58 10.86 21.00
N VAL A 217 6.61 11.75 20.73
CA VAL A 217 5.94 11.85 19.43
C VAL A 217 6.60 12.92 18.57
N LEU A 218 6.99 12.55 17.34
CA LEU A 218 7.47 13.45 16.30
C LEU A 218 6.50 13.42 15.11
N ALA A 219 6.04 14.57 14.67
CA ALA A 219 5.32 14.70 13.42
C ALA A 219 6.23 15.29 12.34
N PHE A 220 6.08 14.84 11.10
CA PHE A 220 6.75 15.47 9.97
C PHE A 220 5.85 15.53 8.74
N THR A 221 6.13 16.52 7.90
CA THR A 221 5.57 16.57 6.54
C THR A 221 6.65 16.99 5.55
N TYR A 222 6.39 16.82 4.28
CA TYR A 222 7.34 17.14 3.24
C TYR A 222 6.65 17.70 2.00
N GLY A 223 7.37 18.48 1.24
CA GLY A 223 6.86 19.10 0.01
C GLY A 223 7.64 20.34 -0.35
N ARG A 224 7.13 21.07 -1.35
CA ARG A 224 7.68 22.38 -1.67
C ARG A 224 7.35 23.38 -0.56
N GLU A 225 8.25 24.35 -0.30
CA GLU A 225 8.07 25.37 0.74
C GLU A 225 6.73 26.13 0.65
N SER A 226 6.18 26.25 -0.56
CA SER A 226 4.88 26.89 -0.78
C SER A 226 3.66 25.96 -0.60
N SER A 227 3.85 24.80 -0.01
CA SER A 227 2.75 23.82 0.20
C SER A 227 1.79 24.30 1.28
N ALA A 228 0.52 24.47 0.91
CA ALA A 228 -0.53 24.74 1.90
C ALA A 228 -0.71 23.57 2.89
N GLU A 229 -0.45 22.35 2.45
CA GLU A 229 -0.50 21.15 3.29
C GLU A 229 0.51 21.20 4.45
N ALA A 230 1.72 21.69 4.18
CA ALA A 230 2.74 21.86 5.20
C ALA A 230 2.31 22.85 6.30
N SER A 231 1.69 23.95 5.91
CA SER A 231 1.17 24.95 6.86
C SER A 231 0.06 24.38 7.74
N ILE A 232 -0.85 23.59 7.16
CA ILE A 232 -1.93 22.93 7.90
C ILE A 232 -1.35 21.89 8.86
N ALA A 233 -0.42 21.06 8.40
CA ALA A 233 0.23 20.06 9.25
C ALA A 233 0.98 20.70 10.44
N GLN A 234 1.70 21.79 10.21
CA GLN A 234 2.34 22.56 11.27
C GLN A 234 1.32 23.06 12.30
N THR A 235 0.21 23.67 11.84
CA THR A 235 -0.84 24.17 12.74
C THR A 235 -1.43 23.05 13.60
N ILE A 236 -1.65 21.85 12.99
CA ILE A 236 -2.18 20.69 13.73
C ILE A 236 -1.17 20.24 14.79
N ALA A 237 0.11 20.14 14.45
CA ALA A 237 1.16 19.72 15.38
C ALA A 237 1.31 20.71 16.52
N ASP A 238 1.34 22.01 16.25
CA ASP A 238 1.43 23.08 17.24
C ASP A 238 0.25 23.04 18.23
N SER A 239 -0.99 22.87 17.72
CA SER A 239 -2.18 22.81 18.57
C SER A 239 -2.24 21.53 19.41
N LEU A 240 -1.63 20.44 18.99
CA LEU A 240 -1.52 19.20 19.75
C LEU A 240 -0.27 19.14 20.63
N ASP A 241 0.59 20.18 20.60
CA ASP A 241 1.86 20.23 21.32
C ASP A 241 2.75 19.01 20.97
N ILE A 242 2.89 18.76 19.66
CA ILE A 242 3.72 17.69 19.09
C ILE A 242 4.91 18.33 18.35
N GLU A 243 6.12 17.83 18.60
CA GLU A 243 7.31 18.24 17.84
C GLU A 243 7.10 18.01 16.33
N PHE A 244 7.47 19.02 15.50
CA PHE A 244 7.20 19.00 14.08
C PHE A 244 8.42 19.33 13.23
N VAL A 245 8.60 18.57 12.16
CA VAL A 245 9.67 18.77 11.17
C VAL A 245 9.08 18.91 9.77
N PHE A 246 9.44 19.99 9.09
CA PHE A 246 9.18 20.15 7.66
C PHE A 246 10.40 19.77 6.83
N VAL A 247 10.22 18.84 5.88
CA VAL A 247 11.27 18.43 4.94
C VAL A 247 11.05 19.11 3.59
N PRO A 248 11.94 20.05 3.18
CA PRO A 248 11.78 20.75 1.93
C PRO A 248 12.14 19.86 0.73
N MET A 249 11.20 19.73 -0.22
CA MET A 249 11.36 18.97 -1.45
C MET A 249 11.78 19.88 -2.60
N ASP A 250 13.08 20.09 -2.77
CA ASP A 250 13.65 20.76 -3.94
C ASP A 250 13.98 19.76 -5.04
N VAL A 251 13.52 20.04 -6.28
CA VAL A 251 13.69 19.13 -7.42
C VAL A 251 15.15 18.81 -7.72
N HIS A 252 16.04 19.79 -7.60
CA HIS A 252 17.45 19.58 -7.88
C HIS A 252 18.08 18.64 -6.84
N ASN A 253 17.84 18.90 -5.56
CA ASN A 253 18.36 18.11 -4.47
C ASN A 253 17.78 16.67 -4.49
N VAL A 254 16.46 16.54 -4.68
CA VAL A 254 15.81 15.24 -4.81
C VAL A 254 16.40 14.45 -5.99
N LYS A 255 16.53 15.07 -7.16
CA LYS A 255 17.08 14.44 -8.35
C LYS A 255 18.55 14.01 -8.16
N ALA A 256 19.37 14.89 -7.60
CA ALA A 256 20.78 14.60 -7.33
C ALA A 256 20.92 13.40 -6.38
N LYS A 257 20.15 13.37 -5.28
CA LYS A 257 20.18 12.28 -4.31
C LYS A 257 19.65 10.96 -4.91
N TRP A 258 18.55 11.01 -5.67
CA TRP A 258 17.94 9.83 -6.27
C TRP A 258 18.84 9.13 -7.29
N PHE A 259 19.51 9.86 -8.15
CA PHE A 259 20.39 9.31 -9.18
C PHE A 259 21.85 9.08 -8.70
N ALA A 260 22.16 9.40 -7.43
CA ALA A 260 23.43 9.08 -6.82
C ALA A 260 23.49 7.60 -6.37
N GLU A 261 23.70 7.28 -5.10
CA GLU A 261 24.06 5.92 -4.67
C GLU A 261 22.96 5.11 -4.01
N GLY A 262 21.91 5.69 -3.47
CA GLY A 262 20.98 4.97 -2.59
C GLY A 262 19.74 4.34 -3.26
N ALA A 263 19.37 4.80 -4.42
CA ALA A 263 18.08 4.47 -5.05
C ALA A 263 17.96 3.02 -5.53
N ASP A 264 19.06 2.40 -5.91
CA ASP A 264 19.05 1.02 -6.41
C ASP A 264 18.75 0.02 -5.29
N GLY A 265 19.32 0.23 -4.09
CA GLY A 265 19.04 -0.59 -2.91
C GLY A 265 17.59 -0.45 -2.48
N PHE A 266 17.09 0.79 -2.37
CA PHE A 266 15.69 1.07 -2.06
C PHE A 266 14.72 0.39 -3.02
N ARG A 267 14.97 0.54 -4.32
CA ARG A 267 14.17 -0.08 -5.36
C ARG A 267 14.12 -1.60 -5.22
N GLU A 268 15.28 -2.23 -4.98
CA GLU A 268 15.37 -3.68 -4.83
C GLU A 268 14.67 -4.20 -3.58
N ASP A 269 14.71 -3.46 -2.50
CA ASP A 269 14.07 -3.85 -1.24
C ASP A 269 12.54 -3.70 -1.29
N THR A 270 12.02 -2.73 -2.05
CA THR A 270 10.63 -2.29 -1.93
C THR A 270 9.70 -2.74 -3.05
N TRP A 271 10.15 -3.21 -4.20
CA TRP A 271 9.25 -3.61 -5.29
C TRP A 271 8.52 -4.94 -5.04
N LYS A 272 9.02 -5.78 -4.13
CA LYS A 272 8.41 -7.06 -3.69
C LYS A 272 7.87 -7.92 -4.87
N ALA A 273 8.58 -7.91 -6.01
CA ALA A 273 8.24 -8.57 -7.28
C ALA A 273 6.86 -8.22 -7.88
N SER A 274 6.02 -7.43 -7.23
CA SER A 274 4.62 -7.24 -7.62
C SER A 274 4.14 -5.79 -7.68
N ALA A 275 4.89 -4.83 -7.14
CA ALA A 275 4.46 -3.44 -7.08
C ALA A 275 5.58 -2.48 -7.46
N LEU A 276 5.20 -1.31 -7.94
CA LEU A 276 6.12 -0.21 -8.17
C LEU A 276 6.65 0.26 -6.80
N PRO A 277 7.98 0.43 -6.62
CA PRO A 277 8.51 1.02 -5.40
C PRO A 277 7.83 2.34 -5.08
N HIS A 278 7.37 2.49 -3.84
CA HIS A 278 6.67 3.70 -3.42
C HIS A 278 7.69 4.77 -3.03
N ILE A 279 7.97 5.67 -3.96
CA ILE A 279 9.07 6.64 -3.85
C ILE A 279 8.67 7.93 -3.13
N GLN A 280 7.38 8.12 -2.85
CA GLN A 280 6.85 9.38 -2.36
C GLN A 280 7.55 9.85 -1.09
N ASP A 281 7.79 8.94 -0.15
CA ASP A 281 8.41 9.25 1.14
C ASP A 281 9.94 9.12 1.14
N TRP A 282 10.51 8.49 0.13
CA TRP A 282 11.93 8.10 0.12
C TRP A 282 12.89 9.26 0.40
N TYR A 283 12.70 10.41 -0.25
CA TYR A 283 13.59 11.55 -0.04
C TYR A 283 13.44 12.14 1.36
N ALA A 284 12.19 12.26 1.84
CA ALA A 284 11.94 12.76 3.19
C ALA A 284 12.57 11.86 4.26
N LEU A 285 12.42 10.56 4.12
CA LEU A 285 13.03 9.59 5.03
C LEU A 285 14.56 9.61 4.96
N THR A 286 15.13 9.72 3.76
CA THR A 286 16.57 9.92 3.58
C THR A 286 17.05 11.17 4.29
N TRP A 287 16.33 12.29 4.12
CA TRP A 287 16.68 13.57 4.74
C TRP A 287 16.58 13.51 6.27
N LEU A 288 15.52 12.89 6.81
CA LEU A 288 15.38 12.69 8.26
C LEU A 288 16.51 11.85 8.84
N LYS A 289 16.92 10.78 8.15
CA LYS A 289 18.03 9.91 8.54
C LYS A 289 19.37 10.65 8.50
N ASP A 290 19.65 11.37 7.41
CA ASP A 290 20.90 12.14 7.24
C ASP A 290 21.07 13.25 8.27
N ASN A 291 19.97 13.78 8.80
CA ASN A 291 19.98 14.83 9.84
C ASN A 291 19.81 14.28 11.26
N GLU A 292 19.78 12.96 11.42
CA GLU A 292 19.67 12.29 12.76
C GLU A 292 18.45 12.75 13.58
N LEU A 293 17.32 13.04 12.92
CA LEU A 293 16.10 13.55 13.56
C LEU A 293 15.15 12.44 14.04
N VAL A 294 15.39 11.22 13.62
CA VAL A 294 14.56 10.05 13.94
C VAL A 294 15.44 8.99 14.59
N ALA A 295 15.01 8.48 15.74
CA ALA A 295 15.70 7.41 16.45
C ALA A 295 15.81 6.13 15.61
N ASP A 296 16.87 5.36 15.81
CA ASP A 296 17.09 4.13 15.02
C ASP A 296 16.02 3.05 15.24
N ASP A 297 15.37 3.05 16.39
CA ASP A 297 14.29 2.13 16.77
C ASP A 297 12.88 2.73 16.62
N ALA A 298 12.75 3.88 15.98
CA ALA A 298 11.47 4.58 15.82
C ALA A 298 10.38 3.72 15.17
N VAL A 299 9.13 4.07 15.48
CA VAL A 299 7.93 3.44 14.90
C VAL A 299 7.14 4.48 14.11
N PHE A 300 6.99 4.25 12.82
CA PHE A 300 6.21 5.11 11.94
C PHE A 300 4.73 4.75 11.95
N LEU A 301 3.87 5.75 12.03
CA LEU A 301 2.42 5.63 12.11
C LEU A 301 1.75 6.40 10.95
N PRO A 302 1.79 5.89 9.72
CA PRO A 302 1.18 6.57 8.58
C PRO A 302 -0.35 6.48 8.63
N GLY A 303 -1.02 7.50 8.09
CA GLY A 303 -2.48 7.65 8.06
C GLY A 303 -3.21 6.69 7.13
N HIS A 304 -2.84 5.41 7.15
CA HIS A 304 -3.56 4.38 6.39
C HIS A 304 -4.83 3.95 7.13
N THR A 305 -5.94 3.91 6.42
CA THR A 305 -7.27 3.73 7.01
C THR A 305 -8.16 2.82 6.17
N PRO A 306 -9.06 2.02 6.79
CA PRO A 306 -10.13 1.33 6.10
C PRO A 306 -11.27 2.27 5.68
N VAL A 307 -11.25 3.52 6.12
CA VAL A 307 -12.28 4.52 5.77
C VAL A 307 -12.17 4.81 4.28
N GLY A 308 -13.03 4.16 3.51
CA GLY A 308 -12.92 4.02 2.07
C GLY A 308 -12.93 5.33 1.32
N MET A 309 -12.03 5.44 0.34
CA MET A 309 -12.07 6.49 -0.67
C MET A 309 -12.95 6.11 -1.88
N MET A 310 -13.46 4.88 -1.88
CA MET A 310 -14.25 4.29 -2.96
C MET A 310 -15.76 4.32 -2.68
N HIS A 311 -16.20 4.98 -1.61
CA HIS A 311 -17.62 5.19 -1.39
C HIS A 311 -18.20 6.08 -2.48
N ASN A 312 -18.58 5.43 -3.56
CA ASN A 312 -19.34 6.06 -4.61
C ASN A 312 -20.81 5.74 -4.36
N THR A 313 -21.56 6.67 -3.79
CA THR A 313 -22.99 6.54 -3.59
C THR A 313 -23.74 6.25 -4.88
N GLU A 314 -23.23 6.72 -6.03
CA GLU A 314 -23.78 6.40 -7.35
C GLU A 314 -23.73 4.88 -7.67
N LEU A 315 -22.79 4.12 -7.07
CA LEU A 315 -22.74 2.67 -7.19
C LEU A 315 -23.76 1.95 -6.31
N LEU A 316 -24.32 2.64 -5.33
CA LEU A 316 -25.29 2.09 -4.39
C LEU A 316 -26.74 2.39 -4.86
N GLU A 317 -26.93 3.39 -5.71
CA GLU A 317 -28.22 3.73 -6.30
C GLU A 317 -28.51 2.79 -7.49
N GLY A 318 -29.30 1.77 -7.25
CA GLY A 318 -29.71 0.80 -8.26
C GLY A 318 -29.22 -0.62 -8.03
N THR A 319 -29.31 -1.47 -9.03
CA THR A 319 -28.65 -2.78 -9.10
C THR A 319 -27.47 -2.68 -10.07
N PRO A 320 -26.28 -2.20 -9.63
CA PRO A 320 -25.14 -2.10 -10.52
C PRO A 320 -24.74 -3.50 -10.94
N ASP A 321 -24.58 -3.65 -12.23
CA ASP A 321 -24.11 -4.88 -12.85
C ASP A 321 -22.57 -4.97 -12.79
N GLY A 322 -22.04 -6.11 -13.18
CA GLY A 322 -20.58 -6.32 -13.25
C GLY A 322 -19.86 -5.26 -14.10
N PRO A 323 -20.38 -4.80 -15.25
CA PRO A 323 -19.83 -3.70 -16.05
C PRO A 323 -19.69 -2.39 -15.28
N ALA A 324 -20.69 -1.95 -14.50
CA ALA A 324 -20.62 -0.71 -13.74
C ALA A 324 -19.56 -0.76 -12.64
N VAL A 325 -19.46 -1.88 -11.93
CA VAL A 325 -18.38 -2.13 -10.95
C VAL A 325 -17.01 -2.12 -11.63
N ALA A 326 -16.87 -2.77 -12.78
CA ALA A 326 -15.63 -2.77 -13.53
C ALA A 326 -15.22 -1.36 -13.97
N GLU A 327 -16.16 -0.54 -14.43
CA GLU A 327 -15.90 0.85 -14.82
C GLU A 327 -15.44 1.69 -13.63
N ALA A 328 -16.08 1.57 -12.47
CA ALA A 328 -15.66 2.27 -11.25
C ALA A 328 -14.22 1.90 -10.87
N LEU A 329 -13.89 0.62 -10.86
CA LEU A 329 -12.54 0.13 -10.56
C LEU A 329 -11.52 0.62 -11.60
N LEU A 330 -11.85 0.61 -12.88
CA LEU A 330 -11.00 1.16 -13.95
C LEU A 330 -10.75 2.66 -13.77
N ASN A 331 -11.79 3.42 -13.40
CA ASN A 331 -11.69 4.85 -13.17
C ASN A 331 -10.74 5.18 -12.03
N HIS A 332 -10.76 4.39 -10.98
CA HIS A 332 -9.98 4.62 -9.77
C HIS A 332 -8.53 4.12 -9.86
N HIS A 333 -8.30 2.98 -10.53
CA HIS A 333 -7.01 2.29 -10.46
C HIS A 333 -6.10 2.51 -11.68
N THR A 334 -6.57 3.18 -12.73
CA THR A 334 -5.78 3.37 -13.95
C THR A 334 -4.92 4.63 -13.86
N LEU A 335 -3.59 4.48 -13.92
CA LEU A 335 -2.63 5.59 -13.92
C LEU A 335 -2.76 6.52 -15.15
N ASN A 336 -3.21 5.98 -16.29
CA ASN A 336 -3.50 6.73 -17.49
C ASN A 336 -4.90 6.38 -18.02
N PRO A 337 -5.88 7.28 -17.92
CA PRO A 337 -7.26 7.00 -18.35
C PRO A 337 -7.41 6.53 -19.80
N ALA A 338 -6.46 6.84 -20.69
CA ALA A 338 -6.50 6.38 -22.08
C ALA A 338 -6.22 4.87 -22.22
N GLU A 339 -5.70 4.24 -21.17
CA GLU A 339 -5.36 2.81 -21.17
C GLU A 339 -6.44 1.92 -20.55
N LYS A 340 -7.53 2.50 -20.02
CA LYS A 340 -8.68 1.74 -19.48
C LYS A 340 -9.16 0.59 -20.40
N PRO A 341 -9.35 0.81 -21.73
CA PRO A 341 -9.81 -0.29 -22.58
C PRO A 341 -8.81 -1.45 -22.70
N LYS A 342 -7.52 -1.20 -22.46
CA LYS A 342 -6.50 -2.27 -22.44
C LYS A 342 -6.61 -3.10 -21.17
N LEU A 343 -6.80 -2.43 -20.02
CA LEU A 343 -6.95 -3.07 -18.73
C LEU A 343 -8.24 -3.88 -18.66
N GLU A 344 -9.36 -3.32 -19.11
CA GLU A 344 -10.67 -4.00 -19.18
C GLU A 344 -10.62 -5.32 -19.97
N LYS A 345 -9.83 -5.35 -21.05
CA LYS A 345 -9.61 -6.56 -21.86
C LYS A 345 -8.62 -7.54 -21.24
N SER A 346 -7.92 -7.16 -20.19
CA SER A 346 -6.95 -8.03 -19.52
C SER A 346 -7.65 -9.21 -18.84
N ALA A 347 -7.14 -10.42 -19.06
CA ALA A 347 -7.64 -11.63 -18.40
C ALA A 347 -7.45 -11.54 -16.89
N GLU A 348 -6.33 -10.93 -16.43
CA GLU A 348 -6.02 -10.79 -15.01
C GLU A 348 -6.99 -9.83 -14.31
N PHE A 349 -7.34 -8.72 -14.94
CA PHE A 349 -8.30 -7.78 -14.37
C PHE A 349 -9.70 -8.40 -14.26
N ARG A 350 -10.15 -9.09 -15.32
CA ARG A 350 -11.42 -9.81 -15.29
C ARG A 350 -11.45 -10.92 -14.23
N ARG A 351 -10.33 -11.64 -14.07
CA ARG A 351 -10.18 -12.65 -13.01
C ARG A 351 -10.29 -12.03 -11.62
N ALA A 352 -9.63 -10.89 -11.39
CA ALA A 352 -9.68 -10.19 -10.10
C ALA A 352 -11.09 -9.71 -9.75
N ILE A 353 -11.82 -9.14 -10.71
CA ILE A 353 -13.23 -8.75 -10.53
C ILE A 353 -14.11 -9.98 -10.26
N LYS A 354 -13.96 -11.04 -11.05
CA LYS A 354 -14.73 -12.27 -10.85
C LYS A 354 -14.52 -12.83 -9.43
N ARG A 355 -13.26 -12.92 -8.99
CA ARG A 355 -12.93 -13.37 -7.62
C ARG A 355 -13.56 -12.46 -6.56
N ALA A 356 -13.59 -11.14 -6.77
CA ALA A 356 -14.24 -10.22 -5.85
C ALA A 356 -15.74 -10.54 -5.71
N PHE A 357 -16.44 -10.74 -6.81
CA PHE A 357 -17.86 -11.13 -6.78
C PHE A 357 -18.11 -12.52 -6.16
N GLU A 358 -17.19 -13.47 -6.33
CA GLU A 358 -17.30 -14.82 -5.77
C GLU A 358 -17.08 -14.84 -4.25
N GLN A 359 -16.23 -13.95 -3.72
CA GLN A 359 -15.91 -13.87 -2.30
C GLN A 359 -16.91 -13.03 -1.50
N VAL A 360 -17.62 -12.12 -2.15
CA VAL A 360 -18.60 -11.24 -1.49
C VAL A 360 -19.98 -11.89 -1.54
N PRO A 361 -20.60 -12.16 -0.37
CA PRO A 361 -21.93 -12.76 -0.30
C PRO A 361 -23.00 -11.83 -0.90
N ALA A 362 -24.14 -12.42 -1.23
CA ALA A 362 -25.32 -11.64 -1.60
C ALA A 362 -25.78 -10.79 -0.40
N GLY A 363 -26.19 -9.55 -0.64
CA GLY A 363 -26.64 -8.63 0.39
C GLY A 363 -26.90 -7.24 -0.19
N ARG A 364 -27.45 -6.36 0.62
CA ARG A 364 -27.79 -4.97 0.23
C ARG A 364 -26.53 -4.20 -0.20
N ARG A 365 -25.41 -4.37 0.52
CA ARG A 365 -24.14 -3.67 0.28
C ARG A 365 -23.17 -4.47 -0.61
N ARG A 366 -23.65 -5.47 -1.36
CA ARG A 366 -22.79 -6.35 -2.15
C ARG A 366 -21.88 -5.60 -3.11
N VAL A 367 -22.39 -4.59 -3.78
CA VAL A 367 -21.61 -3.81 -4.76
C VAL A 367 -20.51 -3.03 -4.08
N GLN A 368 -20.83 -2.30 -3.03
CA GLN A 368 -19.84 -1.60 -2.21
C GLN A 368 -18.81 -2.57 -1.68
N ASN A 369 -19.24 -3.67 -1.08
CA ASN A 369 -18.34 -4.71 -0.57
C ASN A 369 -17.43 -5.30 -1.66
N THR A 370 -17.93 -5.47 -2.89
CA THR A 370 -17.11 -5.96 -4.01
C THR A 370 -16.03 -4.96 -4.40
N VAL A 371 -16.37 -3.67 -4.47
CA VAL A 371 -15.43 -2.59 -4.78
C VAL A 371 -14.38 -2.44 -3.67
N GLU A 372 -14.80 -2.41 -2.42
CA GLU A 372 -13.89 -2.28 -1.27
C GLU A 372 -13.01 -3.52 -1.08
N TRP A 373 -13.56 -4.72 -1.29
CA TRP A 373 -12.77 -5.94 -1.24
C TRP A 373 -11.66 -5.94 -2.32
N PHE A 374 -12.01 -5.53 -3.55
CA PHE A 374 -11.01 -5.37 -4.61
C PHE A 374 -9.97 -4.31 -4.24
N ASN A 375 -10.41 -3.14 -3.75
CA ASN A 375 -9.52 -2.06 -3.35
C ASN A 375 -8.57 -2.49 -2.22
N CYS A 376 -9.08 -3.10 -1.17
CA CYS A 376 -8.29 -3.54 -0.02
C CYS A 376 -7.24 -4.59 -0.44
N ARG A 377 -7.65 -5.60 -1.20
CA ARG A 377 -6.77 -6.71 -1.59
C ARG A 377 -5.74 -6.32 -2.64
N GLU A 378 -6.11 -5.49 -3.60
CA GLU A 378 -5.24 -5.17 -4.74
C GLU A 378 -4.49 -3.86 -4.49
N ARG A 379 -5.17 -2.73 -4.43
CA ARG A 379 -4.50 -1.44 -4.34
C ARG A 379 -3.92 -1.15 -2.96
N GLN A 380 -4.72 -1.31 -1.91
CA GLN A 380 -4.26 -1.05 -0.53
C GLN A 380 -3.10 -1.96 -0.19
N ALA A 381 -3.26 -3.26 -0.37
CA ALA A 381 -2.28 -4.27 0.02
C ALA A 381 -0.98 -4.24 -0.81
N LYS A 382 -1.06 -3.90 -2.11
CA LYS A 382 0.09 -4.01 -3.02
C LYS A 382 0.73 -2.69 -3.37
N TYR A 383 -0.06 -1.62 -3.51
CA TYR A 383 0.44 -0.31 -3.92
C TYR A 383 0.61 0.62 -2.73
N ILE A 384 -0.44 0.82 -1.93
CA ILE A 384 -0.40 1.76 -0.80
C ILE A 384 0.49 1.21 0.32
N ASN A 385 0.24 0.00 0.80
CA ASN A 385 1.06 -0.60 1.87
C ASN A 385 2.49 -0.93 1.45
N ASN A 386 2.79 -0.92 0.15
CA ASN A 386 4.17 -1.03 -0.31
C ASN A 386 5.05 0.15 0.14
N SER A 387 4.44 1.27 0.56
CA SER A 387 5.15 2.39 1.18
C SER A 387 5.82 2.01 2.51
N MET A 388 5.32 1.00 3.21
CA MET A 388 5.94 0.49 4.44
C MET A 388 7.35 -0.04 4.20
N GLY A 389 7.60 -0.56 3.00
CA GLY A 389 8.95 -0.96 2.59
C GLY A 389 9.98 0.17 2.64
N ALA A 390 9.54 1.43 2.61
CA ALA A 390 10.45 2.56 2.78
C ALA A 390 10.97 2.65 4.21
N TYR A 391 10.12 2.47 5.22
CA TYR A 391 10.54 2.45 6.63
C TYR A 391 11.45 1.24 6.89
N GLU A 392 11.06 0.05 6.41
CA GLU A 392 11.87 -1.17 6.52
C GLU A 392 13.26 -1.02 5.89
N HIS A 393 13.37 -0.34 4.74
CA HIS A 393 14.65 -0.06 4.06
C HIS A 393 15.61 0.76 4.93
N PHE A 394 15.10 1.71 5.71
CA PHE A 394 15.89 2.51 6.64
C PHE A 394 16.08 1.85 8.01
N GLY A 395 15.51 0.67 8.25
CA GLY A 395 15.63 -0.08 9.49
C GLY A 395 14.61 0.29 10.55
N TRP A 396 13.59 1.08 10.23
CA TRP A 396 12.53 1.50 11.14
C TRP A 396 11.36 0.53 11.16
N SER A 397 10.69 0.50 12.29
CA SER A 397 9.41 -0.19 12.49
C SER A 397 8.22 0.68 12.04
N TRP A 398 7.05 0.08 11.93
CA TRP A 398 5.84 0.78 11.58
C TRP A 398 4.59 0.05 12.09
N ALA A 399 3.47 0.76 12.20
CA ALA A 399 2.18 0.16 12.51
C ALA A 399 1.03 0.88 11.81
N LEU A 400 -0.04 0.14 11.53
CA LEU A 400 -1.29 0.63 10.92
C LEU A 400 -2.46 0.41 11.89
N PRO A 401 -2.53 1.12 13.02
CA PRO A 401 -3.49 0.82 14.09
C PRO A 401 -4.96 0.94 13.63
N LEU A 402 -5.26 1.76 12.62
CA LEU A 402 -6.61 1.89 12.07
C LEU A 402 -7.08 0.65 11.29
N PHE A 403 -6.15 -0.24 10.89
CA PHE A 403 -6.45 -1.54 10.29
C PHE A 403 -6.41 -2.70 11.28
N TRP A 404 -6.12 -2.44 12.54
CA TRP A 404 -6.18 -3.49 13.56
C TRP A 404 -7.62 -3.96 13.78
N PRO A 405 -7.82 -5.16 14.37
CA PRO A 405 -9.13 -5.80 14.40
C PRO A 405 -10.27 -4.92 14.89
N ASP A 406 -10.11 -4.26 16.04
CA ASP A 406 -11.19 -3.51 16.67
C ASP A 406 -11.59 -2.25 15.87
N PRO A 407 -10.69 -1.33 15.46
CA PRO A 407 -11.04 -0.21 14.61
C PRO A 407 -11.62 -0.64 13.26
N LEU A 408 -11.03 -1.66 12.61
CA LEU A 408 -11.52 -2.16 11.34
C LEU A 408 -12.93 -2.75 11.44
N GLN A 409 -13.16 -3.65 12.39
CA GLN A 409 -14.45 -4.31 12.56
C GLN A 409 -15.53 -3.31 12.97
N THR A 410 -15.20 -2.39 13.87
CA THR A 410 -16.14 -1.34 14.28
C THR A 410 -16.50 -0.44 13.11
N TRP A 411 -15.52 0.01 12.30
CA TRP A 411 -15.81 0.78 11.09
C TRP A 411 -16.76 0.05 10.13
N LEU A 412 -16.50 -1.23 9.88
CA LEU A 412 -17.30 -2.06 8.98
C LEU A 412 -18.71 -2.37 9.53
N SER A 413 -18.91 -2.24 10.84
CA SER A 413 -20.21 -2.40 11.49
C SER A 413 -21.13 -1.18 11.37
N GLY A 414 -20.64 -0.03 10.89
CA GLY A 414 -21.44 1.16 10.71
C GLY A 414 -22.43 1.03 9.56
N ALA A 415 -23.63 1.59 9.76
CA ALA A 415 -24.64 1.68 8.71
C ALA A 415 -24.12 2.53 7.52
N GLU A 416 -24.76 2.33 6.36
CA GLU A 416 -24.34 3.00 5.12
C GLU A 416 -24.36 4.52 5.24
N GLU A 417 -25.38 5.07 5.90
CA GLU A 417 -25.57 6.50 6.11
C GLU A 417 -24.44 7.16 6.90
N LEU A 418 -23.74 6.38 7.75
CA LEU A 418 -22.60 6.85 8.54
C LEU A 418 -21.26 6.61 7.84
N THR A 419 -21.15 5.53 7.08
CA THR A 419 -19.89 5.10 6.47
C THR A 419 -19.72 5.58 5.02
N ALA A 420 -20.80 6.04 4.37
CA ALA A 420 -20.73 6.65 3.04
C ALA A 420 -20.14 8.07 3.10
N GLU A 421 -19.49 8.51 2.01
CA GLU A 421 -19.00 9.88 1.76
C GLU A 421 -18.06 10.48 2.81
N ARG A 422 -17.62 9.71 3.80
CA ARG A 422 -16.73 10.15 4.88
C ARG A 422 -17.26 11.33 5.73
N LYS A 423 -18.53 11.69 5.63
CA LYS A 423 -19.07 12.85 6.36
C LYS A 423 -19.03 12.63 7.87
N TRP A 424 -19.60 11.52 8.34
CA TRP A 424 -19.55 11.17 9.77
C TRP A 424 -18.11 11.05 10.26
N TYR A 425 -17.22 10.42 9.48
CA TYR A 425 -15.82 10.26 9.85
C TYR A 425 -15.10 11.59 10.02
N ARG A 426 -15.39 12.56 9.14
CA ARG A 426 -14.88 13.92 9.29
C ARG A 426 -15.37 14.56 10.59
N ASP A 427 -16.68 14.58 10.81
CA ASP A 427 -17.28 15.18 12.00
C ASP A 427 -16.71 14.52 13.28
N PHE A 428 -16.46 13.20 13.25
CA PHE A 428 -15.84 12.46 14.33
C PHE A 428 -14.39 12.91 14.59
N VAL A 429 -13.56 12.98 13.54
CA VAL A 429 -12.16 13.44 13.66
C VAL A 429 -12.10 14.89 14.14
N ASP A 430 -12.97 15.74 13.60
CA ASP A 430 -13.09 17.14 13.93
C ASP A 430 -13.43 17.33 15.40
N ASN A 431 -14.42 16.62 15.91
CA ASN A 431 -14.83 16.67 17.31
C ASN A 431 -13.73 16.13 18.24
N ALA A 432 -13.08 15.04 17.86
CA ALA A 432 -11.97 14.48 18.65
C ALA A 432 -10.80 15.47 18.77
N TYR A 433 -10.39 16.09 17.66
CA TYR A 433 -9.35 17.11 17.64
C TYR A 433 -9.73 18.32 18.48
N ALA A 434 -10.92 18.89 18.28
CA ALA A 434 -11.39 20.04 19.04
C ALA A 434 -11.48 19.76 20.55
N THR A 435 -11.80 18.52 20.93
CA THR A 435 -11.82 18.10 22.33
C THR A 435 -10.42 18.13 22.95
N GLN A 436 -9.37 17.75 22.18
CA GLN A 436 -8.00 17.73 22.69
C GLN A 436 -7.33 19.12 22.68
N THR A 437 -7.67 19.96 21.70
CA THR A 437 -7.00 21.26 21.49
C THR A 437 -7.78 22.45 22.05
N GLY A 438 -9.09 22.31 22.21
CA GLY A 438 -9.99 23.45 22.51
C GLY A 438 -10.21 24.38 21.30
N GLU A 439 -9.69 24.06 20.13
CA GLU A 439 -9.72 24.89 18.93
C GLU A 439 -10.44 24.20 17.78
N PRO A 440 -11.10 24.97 16.89
CA PRO A 440 -11.67 24.43 15.68
C PRO A 440 -10.55 23.98 14.73
N ILE A 441 -10.87 23.02 13.90
CA ILE A 441 -9.95 22.44 12.95
C ILE A 441 -9.46 23.43 11.91
N PRO A 442 -8.16 23.42 11.58
CA PRO A 442 -7.64 24.05 10.37
C PRO A 442 -8.35 23.53 9.13
N GLN A 443 -8.57 24.38 8.15
CA GLN A 443 -9.21 24.01 6.90
C GLN A 443 -8.59 22.74 6.32
N ASP A 444 -9.43 21.73 6.02
CA ASP A 444 -8.97 20.51 5.38
C ASP A 444 -8.45 20.83 3.97
N TYR A 445 -7.22 20.44 3.68
CA TYR A 445 -6.56 20.69 2.39
C TYR A 445 -7.33 20.07 1.20
N PHE A 446 -8.00 18.96 1.43
CA PHE A 446 -8.74 18.23 0.39
C PHE A 446 -10.19 18.71 0.20
N LEU A 447 -10.66 19.59 1.06
CA LEU A 447 -11.97 20.18 0.90
C LEU A 447 -11.92 21.42 0.01
N PRO A 448 -12.93 21.63 -0.86
CA PRO A 448 -13.13 22.94 -1.45
C PRO A 448 -13.37 23.93 -0.30
N PRO A 449 -12.78 25.16 -0.37
CA PRO A 449 -13.02 26.18 0.63
C PRO A 449 -14.54 26.37 0.80
N ALA A 450 -15.00 26.34 2.05
CA ALA A 450 -16.39 26.62 2.38
C ALA A 450 -16.78 27.90 1.65
N GLU A 451 -17.88 27.85 0.91
CA GLU A 451 -18.47 28.86 0.02
C GLU A 451 -17.96 30.30 0.26
N SER A 452 -16.81 30.64 -0.32
CA SER A 452 -16.53 32.04 -0.56
C SER A 452 -17.49 32.47 -1.66
N SER A 453 -18.24 33.54 -1.44
CA SER A 453 -19.24 34.11 -2.35
C SER A 453 -18.69 34.56 -3.72
N ARG A 454 -17.44 34.22 -4.03
CA ARG A 454 -16.80 34.39 -5.33
C ARG A 454 -16.41 33.02 -5.86
N ILE A 455 -17.12 32.56 -6.88
CA ILE A 455 -16.73 31.38 -7.66
C ILE A 455 -15.27 31.58 -8.07
N PRO A 456 -14.34 30.74 -7.64
CA PRO A 456 -12.94 30.87 -8.03
C PRO A 456 -12.84 30.93 -9.55
N MET A 457 -11.92 31.72 -10.09
CA MET A 457 -11.71 31.86 -11.55
C MET A 457 -11.55 30.50 -12.24
N ARG A 458 -11.02 29.51 -11.51
CA ARG A 458 -10.94 28.11 -11.91
C ARG A 458 -12.32 27.51 -12.22
N ASP A 459 -13.32 27.72 -11.35
CA ASP A 459 -14.63 27.12 -11.52
C ASP A 459 -15.42 27.81 -12.63
N GLN A 460 -15.18 29.09 -12.85
CA GLN A 460 -15.70 29.82 -14.02
C GLN A 460 -15.12 29.25 -15.32
N ILE A 461 -13.81 28.98 -15.36
CA ILE A 461 -13.14 28.35 -16.51
C ILE A 461 -13.68 26.92 -16.72
N VAL A 462 -13.86 26.14 -15.66
CA VAL A 462 -14.41 24.78 -15.72
C VAL A 462 -15.86 24.81 -16.20
N GLN A 463 -16.70 25.71 -15.69
CA GLN A 463 -18.10 25.86 -16.16
C GLN A 463 -18.18 26.31 -17.63
N PHE A 464 -17.35 27.28 -18.04
CA PHE A 464 -17.24 27.70 -19.42
C PHE A 464 -16.77 26.57 -20.34
N SER A 465 -15.76 25.82 -19.91
CA SER A 465 -15.22 24.69 -20.67
C SER A 465 -16.20 23.53 -20.82
N ARG A 466 -17.07 23.30 -19.81
CA ARG A 466 -18.18 22.31 -19.90
C ARG A 466 -19.19 22.72 -20.97
N LYS A 467 -19.54 24.01 -21.04
CA LYS A 467 -20.47 24.53 -22.03
C LYS A 467 -19.93 24.50 -23.47
N THR A 468 -18.62 24.63 -23.65
CA THR A 468 -17.96 24.74 -24.97
C THR A 468 -17.39 23.42 -25.49
N GLY A 469 -17.46 22.32 -24.73
CA GLY A 469 -16.85 21.04 -25.10
C GLY A 469 -15.29 21.02 -25.03
N LEU A 470 -14.66 22.15 -24.67
CA LEU A 470 -13.21 22.29 -24.50
C LEU A 470 -12.70 21.72 -23.18
N ASN A 471 -13.59 21.22 -22.34
CA ASN A 471 -13.29 20.71 -21.01
C ASN A 471 -12.16 19.67 -20.99
N ARG A 472 -12.14 18.73 -21.95
CA ARG A 472 -11.11 17.71 -22.04
C ARG A 472 -9.72 18.27 -22.33
N LEU A 473 -9.62 19.31 -23.15
CA LEU A 473 -8.34 19.94 -23.50
C LEU A 473 -7.79 20.78 -22.35
N ILE A 474 -8.66 21.57 -21.71
CA ILE A 474 -8.30 22.41 -20.57
C ILE A 474 -7.89 21.55 -19.36
N SER A 475 -8.67 20.50 -19.04
CA SER A 475 -8.33 19.58 -17.97
C SER A 475 -7.00 18.86 -18.25
N ARG A 476 -6.74 18.50 -19.50
CA ARG A 476 -5.46 17.88 -19.90
C ARG A 476 -4.28 18.83 -19.76
N ALA A 477 -4.42 20.08 -20.19
CA ALA A 477 -3.36 21.09 -20.07
C ALA A 477 -3.06 21.40 -18.59
N TRP A 478 -4.11 21.46 -17.76
CA TRP A 478 -3.96 21.66 -16.33
C TRP A 478 -3.28 20.46 -15.65
N ALA A 479 -3.70 19.23 -15.93
CA ALA A 479 -3.05 18.03 -15.41
C ALA A 479 -1.57 17.98 -15.78
N LEU A 480 -1.22 18.27 -17.04
CA LEU A 480 0.18 18.35 -17.47
C LEU A 480 0.98 19.42 -16.71
N LYS A 481 0.36 20.55 -16.40
CA LYS A 481 1.03 21.61 -15.61
C LYS A 481 1.29 21.15 -14.18
N VAL A 482 0.35 20.48 -13.55
CA VAL A 482 0.48 19.93 -12.18
C VAL A 482 1.53 18.83 -12.15
N GLU A 483 1.48 17.87 -13.07
CA GLU A 483 2.45 16.78 -13.16
C GLU A 483 3.87 17.28 -13.46
N ASN A 484 4.02 18.33 -14.29
CA ASN A 484 5.33 18.92 -14.61
C ASN A 484 5.93 19.76 -13.46
N ARG A 485 5.12 20.09 -12.45
CA ARG A 485 5.55 20.79 -11.23
C ARG A 485 4.77 20.25 -10.04
N HIS A 486 5.04 19.01 -9.72
CA HIS A 486 4.32 18.30 -8.68
C HIS A 486 4.60 18.95 -7.30
N PRO A 487 3.58 19.08 -6.40
CA PRO A 487 3.77 19.62 -5.06
C PRO A 487 4.85 18.90 -4.24
N LEU A 488 4.99 17.60 -4.43
CA LEU A 488 5.99 16.75 -3.80
C LEU A 488 7.25 16.55 -4.64
N ALA A 489 7.52 17.43 -5.62
CA ALA A 489 8.68 17.37 -6.52
C ALA A 489 8.86 15.98 -7.20
N LEU A 490 7.77 15.25 -7.44
CA LEU A 490 7.83 13.87 -7.97
C LEU A 490 8.43 13.79 -9.37
N GLU A 491 8.43 14.90 -10.15
CA GLU A 491 9.13 14.96 -11.44
C GLU A 491 10.65 14.77 -11.32
N ALA A 492 11.22 14.99 -10.13
CA ALA A 492 12.64 14.77 -9.88
C ALA A 492 13.07 13.31 -10.01
N PHE A 493 12.15 12.39 -9.76
CA PHE A 493 12.42 10.96 -9.82
C PHE A 493 12.35 10.38 -11.24
N VAL A 494 11.76 11.08 -12.18
CA VAL A 494 11.67 10.63 -13.56
C VAL A 494 13.02 10.80 -14.26
N ASN A 495 13.50 9.73 -14.91
CA ASN A 495 14.69 9.81 -15.75
C ASN A 495 14.37 10.56 -17.05
N ALA A 496 14.68 11.85 -17.04
CA ALA A 496 14.56 12.76 -18.18
C ALA A 496 15.74 13.75 -18.14
N ASP A 497 16.42 13.91 -19.29
CA ASP A 497 17.64 14.72 -19.39
C ASP A 497 17.33 16.22 -19.46
N SER A 498 16.08 16.56 -19.80
CA SER A 498 15.67 17.96 -19.95
C SER A 498 14.18 18.16 -19.67
N PRO A 499 13.75 19.39 -19.29
CA PRO A 499 12.34 19.71 -19.12
C PRO A 499 11.48 19.47 -20.38
N PRO A 500 11.93 19.73 -21.61
CA PRO A 500 11.18 19.36 -22.82
C PRO A 500 10.97 17.86 -22.95
N GLU A 501 11.96 17.05 -22.63
CA GLU A 501 11.83 15.58 -22.66
C GLU A 501 10.81 15.08 -21.63
N LEU A 502 10.86 15.60 -20.41
CA LEU A 502 9.85 15.32 -19.38
C LEU A 502 8.45 15.68 -19.87
N PHE A 503 8.29 16.86 -20.47
CA PHE A 503 7.00 17.29 -21.02
C PHE A 503 6.49 16.35 -22.11
N VAL A 504 7.35 15.89 -23.01
CA VAL A 504 6.97 14.91 -24.04
C VAL A 504 6.53 13.59 -23.42
N LYS A 505 7.26 13.09 -22.41
CA LYS A 505 6.89 11.88 -21.66
C LYS A 505 5.52 12.03 -20.98
N LEU A 506 5.28 13.15 -20.31
CA LEU A 506 4.00 13.44 -19.66
C LEU A 506 2.86 13.61 -20.66
N ALA A 507 3.09 14.29 -21.78
CA ALA A 507 2.08 14.43 -22.84
C ALA A 507 1.64 13.06 -23.40
N LYS A 508 2.57 12.10 -23.49
CA LYS A 508 2.31 10.72 -23.95
C LYS A 508 1.65 9.87 -22.88
N HIS A 509 2.12 9.89 -21.65
CA HIS A 509 1.75 8.97 -20.59
C HIS A 509 0.77 9.54 -19.57
N ARG A 510 0.54 10.84 -19.54
CA ARG A 510 -0.44 11.59 -18.74
C ARG A 510 -0.20 11.64 -17.25
N SER A 511 0.68 10.81 -16.68
CA SER A 511 1.06 10.89 -15.27
C SER A 511 2.51 10.46 -15.06
N LEU A 512 3.14 11.01 -14.04
CA LEU A 512 4.50 10.65 -13.61
C LEU A 512 4.57 9.17 -13.23
N MET A 513 3.59 8.68 -12.48
CA MET A 513 3.54 7.27 -12.07
C MET A 513 3.51 6.32 -13.27
N ARG A 514 2.80 6.69 -14.34
CA ARG A 514 2.77 5.90 -15.57
C ARG A 514 4.11 5.92 -16.31
N VAL A 515 4.82 7.06 -16.28
CA VAL A 515 6.19 7.15 -16.82
C VAL A 515 7.13 6.24 -16.04
N TRP A 516 7.06 6.26 -14.69
CA TRP A 516 7.87 5.39 -13.85
C TRP A 516 7.59 3.91 -14.08
N ALA A 517 6.33 3.51 -14.13
CA ALA A 517 6.00 2.12 -14.39
C ALA A 517 6.64 1.62 -15.69
N GLY A 518 6.64 2.45 -16.74
CA GLY A 518 7.33 2.15 -17.99
C GLY A 518 8.85 2.08 -17.82
N GLN A 519 9.46 3.07 -17.19
CA GLN A 519 10.91 3.12 -16.94
C GLN A 519 11.37 1.96 -16.05
N PHE A 520 10.58 1.58 -15.05
CA PHE A 520 10.85 0.42 -14.20
C PHE A 520 10.93 -0.87 -15.03
N LEU A 521 9.92 -1.12 -15.88
CA LEU A 521 9.88 -2.30 -16.75
C LEU A 521 11.00 -2.31 -17.82
N GLU A 522 11.51 -1.14 -18.20
CA GLU A 522 12.62 -0.99 -19.15
C GLU A 522 14.00 -0.95 -18.47
N ASN A 523 14.07 -1.09 -17.15
CA ASN A 523 15.29 -0.92 -16.34
C ASN A 523 16.00 0.44 -16.53
N LYS A 524 15.22 1.48 -16.85
CA LYS A 524 15.71 2.85 -17.02
C LYS A 524 15.46 3.74 -15.81
N TRP A 525 15.16 3.12 -14.71
CA TRP A 525 14.74 3.77 -13.48
C TRP A 525 15.87 4.45 -12.72
N GLY A 526 17.05 3.81 -12.65
CA GLY A 526 18.22 4.30 -11.93
C GLY A 526 19.44 4.39 -12.82
N SER A 527 20.56 4.84 -12.28
CA SER A 527 21.81 5.04 -13.00
C SER A 527 22.61 3.76 -13.24
N LYS A 528 22.37 2.68 -12.50
CA LYS A 528 23.21 1.47 -12.52
C LYS A 528 22.43 0.16 -12.33
N THR A 529 22.35 -0.68 -13.29
CA THR A 529 23.10 -1.88 -13.61
C THR A 529 22.65 -3.25 -13.18
N GLN A 530 21.66 -3.50 -12.34
CA GLN A 530 21.07 -4.84 -12.31
C GLN A 530 19.61 -4.76 -12.68
N ALA A 531 19.28 -5.41 -13.79
CA ALA A 531 17.89 -5.57 -14.19
C ALA A 531 17.15 -6.30 -13.07
N LEU A 532 16.34 -5.57 -12.29
CA LEU A 532 15.43 -6.17 -11.31
C LEU A 532 14.33 -6.94 -12.02
N VAL A 533 13.88 -6.35 -13.13
CA VAL A 533 12.94 -6.96 -14.06
C VAL A 533 13.69 -7.27 -15.35
N PRO A 534 13.62 -8.49 -15.88
CA PRO A 534 14.25 -8.83 -17.15
C PRO A 534 13.74 -7.93 -18.28
N PRO A 535 14.59 -7.57 -19.25
CA PRO A 535 14.15 -6.78 -20.40
C PRO A 535 13.08 -7.53 -21.20
N LYS A 536 12.12 -6.77 -21.72
CA LYS A 536 10.99 -7.31 -22.51
C LYS A 536 11.44 -8.15 -23.73
N SER A 537 12.61 -7.85 -24.29
CA SER A 537 13.17 -8.51 -25.47
C SER A 537 13.71 -9.93 -25.22
N VAL A 538 13.94 -10.35 -23.99
CA VAL A 538 14.42 -11.70 -23.67
C VAL A 538 13.30 -12.72 -23.73
N ALA A 539 12.02 -12.29 -23.68
CA ALA A 539 10.86 -13.17 -23.75
C ALA A 539 10.55 -13.70 -25.17
N GLU A 540 11.12 -13.09 -26.22
CA GLU A 540 10.82 -13.46 -27.62
C GLU A 540 11.87 -14.39 -28.28
N GLY A 541 13.04 -14.62 -27.65
CA GLY A 541 14.14 -15.34 -28.29
C GLY A 541 14.73 -16.54 -27.52
N GLY A 542 14.25 -16.83 -26.31
CA GLY A 542 14.77 -17.93 -25.51
C GLY A 542 13.93 -19.19 -25.59
N ALA A 543 14.55 -20.32 -25.93
CA ALA A 543 13.92 -21.62 -25.82
C ALA A 543 13.32 -21.76 -24.40
N SER A 544 12.03 -22.05 -24.33
CA SER A 544 11.23 -22.28 -23.12
C SER A 544 11.93 -23.27 -22.19
N MET A 545 12.70 -22.78 -21.22
CA MET A 545 13.02 -23.59 -20.06
C MET A 545 11.76 -23.72 -19.23
N ARG A 546 11.21 -24.90 -19.17
CA ARG A 546 10.09 -25.20 -18.28
C ARG A 546 10.57 -24.98 -16.84
N PRO A 547 9.76 -24.35 -15.97
CA PRO A 547 10.06 -24.32 -14.53
C PRO A 547 10.29 -25.77 -14.09
N GLY A 548 11.50 -26.05 -13.56
CA GLY A 548 11.82 -27.39 -13.06
C GLY A 548 12.95 -28.15 -13.79
N ASP A 549 13.75 -27.51 -14.63
CA ASP A 549 14.94 -28.20 -15.20
C ASP A 549 16.06 -28.31 -14.14
N PRO A 550 16.38 -29.54 -13.69
CA PRO A 550 17.39 -29.76 -12.64
C PRO A 550 18.82 -29.41 -13.07
N SER A 551 19.08 -29.24 -14.36
CA SER A 551 20.41 -28.95 -14.89
C SER A 551 20.92 -27.53 -14.57
N ALA A 552 20.01 -26.63 -14.16
CA ALA A 552 20.36 -25.26 -13.78
C ALA A 552 20.99 -25.12 -12.38
N LEU A 553 20.91 -26.17 -11.54
CA LEU A 553 21.43 -26.16 -10.17
C LEU A 553 22.83 -26.73 -10.01
N ALA A 554 23.41 -27.27 -11.06
CA ALA A 554 24.70 -27.98 -11.00
C ALA A 554 25.83 -27.22 -11.69
N LYS A 555 26.27 -26.06 -11.15
CA LYS A 555 27.67 -25.57 -11.28
C LYS A 555 27.92 -24.44 -10.27
N PRO A 556 28.74 -24.66 -9.22
CA PRO A 556 29.31 -23.57 -8.46
C PRO A 556 30.47 -22.96 -9.25
N ARG A 557 30.52 -21.67 -9.30
CA ARG A 557 31.78 -20.92 -9.44
C ARG A 557 31.95 -20.04 -8.22
#